data_fd5c2014c21c1b28e2e24a8de16f8d5d
#
_entry.id   fd5c2014c21c1b28e2e24a8de16f8d5d
#
_cell.length_a   1.000
_cell.length_b   1.000
_cell.length_c   1.000
_cell.angle_alpha   90.00
_cell.angle_beta   90.00
_cell.angle_gamma   90.00
#
_symmetry.space_group_name_H-M   'P 1'
#
loop_
_entity.id
_entity.type
_entity.pdbx_description
1 polymer ?
#
loop_
_entity_poly.entity_id
_entity_poly.type
_entity_poly.pdbx_seq_one_letter_code
_entity_poly.pdbx_strand_id
1 'polypeptide(L)'
;MKQNKRRKIMIKNPTYKFYQYNHKRADGTECIRIAAVSSFAGKPVKGYADLHPMDEFDAEYGQALAAARCAEKIAAKRCKRAYNKVDEAKAQFNAAMNYLQKMMEYEADAEANYNIASYELAEILAFKYCGCDENCGDDCKCHCHD
;
A
#
# COMPACT_ATOMS: atom_id res chain seq x y z
N MET A 1 15.77 -24.78 -1.12
CA MET A 1 15.84 -23.55 -1.92
C MET A 1 14.54 -23.37 -2.68
N LYS A 2 13.67 -22.41 -2.30
CA LYS A 2 12.42 -22.13 -3.01
C LYS A 2 12.77 -21.30 -4.25
N GLN A 3 12.63 -21.90 -5.43
CA GLN A 3 12.76 -21.20 -6.70
C GLN A 3 11.74 -20.08 -6.77
N ASN A 4 12.25 -18.85 -6.82
CA ASN A 4 11.47 -17.64 -7.02
C ASN A 4 10.89 -17.67 -8.44
N LYS A 5 9.68 -18.21 -8.61
CA LYS A 5 8.95 -18.21 -9.88
C LYS A 5 8.73 -16.73 -10.26
N ARG A 6 9.65 -16.18 -11.05
CA ARG A 6 9.46 -14.87 -11.69
C ARG A 6 8.12 -14.92 -12.43
N ARG A 7 7.12 -14.24 -11.90
CA ARG A 7 5.84 -14.06 -12.59
C ARG A 7 6.16 -13.39 -13.92
N LYS A 8 5.98 -14.14 -15.02
CA LYS A 8 6.07 -13.61 -16.37
C LYS A 8 4.99 -12.53 -16.47
N ILE A 9 5.41 -11.26 -16.43
CA ILE A 9 4.49 -10.15 -16.61
C ILE A 9 4.05 -10.22 -18.06
N MET A 10 2.87 -10.78 -18.30
CA MET A 10 2.24 -10.74 -19.60
C MET A 10 1.80 -9.30 -19.85
N ILE A 11 2.60 -8.57 -20.61
CA ILE A 11 2.18 -7.29 -21.19
C ILE A 11 1.08 -7.64 -22.18
N LYS A 12 -0.18 -7.44 -21.78
CA LYS A 12 -1.28 -7.50 -22.74
C LYS A 12 -1.09 -6.36 -23.72
N ASN A 13 -0.76 -6.69 -24.97
CA ASN A 13 -0.73 -5.69 -26.02
C ASN A 13 -2.13 -5.09 -26.15
N PRO A 14 -2.28 -3.77 -26.03
CA PRO A 14 -3.57 -3.13 -26.21
C PRO A 14 -4.03 -3.31 -27.65
N THR A 15 -5.33 -3.53 -27.84
CA THR A 15 -5.96 -3.50 -29.16
C THR A 15 -6.27 -2.05 -29.53
N TYR A 16 -5.98 -1.67 -30.76
CA TYR A 16 -6.19 -0.32 -31.27
C TYR A 16 -7.25 -0.28 -32.36
N LYS A 17 -8.04 0.80 -32.34
CA LYS A 17 -8.83 1.24 -33.50
C LYS A 17 -8.16 2.47 -34.07
N PHE A 18 -8.00 2.51 -35.39
CA PHE A 18 -7.34 3.61 -36.08
C PHE A 18 -8.36 4.47 -36.79
N TYR A 19 -8.15 5.77 -36.73
CA TYR A 19 -8.94 6.78 -37.44
C TYR A 19 -8.00 7.75 -38.14
N GLN A 20 -8.29 8.09 -39.38
CA GLN A 20 -7.53 9.07 -40.12
C GLN A 20 -8.46 10.22 -40.54
N TYR A 21 -8.00 11.45 -40.31
CA TYR A 21 -8.77 12.64 -40.62
C TYR A 21 -7.86 13.86 -40.78
N ASN A 22 -8.38 14.89 -41.51
CA ASN A 22 -7.69 16.17 -41.62
C ASN A 22 -7.81 16.92 -40.29
N HIS A 23 -6.69 17.45 -39.82
CA HIS A 23 -6.61 18.20 -38.57
C HIS A 23 -5.93 19.54 -38.83
N LYS A 24 -6.52 20.61 -38.30
CA LYS A 24 -5.95 21.95 -38.34
C LYS A 24 -5.15 22.18 -37.05
N ARG A 25 -3.86 22.46 -37.20
CA ARG A 25 -2.98 22.78 -36.07
C ARG A 25 -3.29 24.16 -35.50
N ALA A 26 -2.77 24.47 -34.32
CA ALA A 26 -2.92 25.77 -33.68
C ALA A 26 -2.31 26.94 -34.50
N ASP A 27 -1.30 26.67 -35.31
CA ASP A 27 -0.67 27.62 -36.23
C ASP A 27 -1.46 27.83 -37.56
N GLY A 28 -2.61 27.15 -37.70
CA GLY A 28 -3.46 27.24 -38.87
C GLY A 28 -3.10 26.28 -40.03
N THR A 29 -2.01 25.53 -39.92
CA THR A 29 -1.63 24.54 -40.94
C THR A 29 -2.50 23.30 -40.89
N GLU A 30 -2.90 22.76 -42.04
CA GLU A 30 -3.63 21.52 -42.15
C GLU A 30 -2.65 20.34 -42.25
N CYS A 31 -2.93 19.28 -41.53
CA CYS A 31 -2.18 18.04 -41.56
C CYS A 31 -3.11 16.84 -41.54
N ILE A 32 -2.62 15.70 -42.00
CA ILE A 32 -3.33 14.43 -41.80
C ILE A 32 -2.98 13.90 -40.42
N ARG A 33 -4.01 13.66 -39.59
CA ARG A 33 -3.85 13.06 -38.28
C ARG A 33 -4.33 11.61 -38.31
N ILE A 34 -3.50 10.72 -37.76
CA ILE A 34 -3.86 9.34 -37.47
C ILE A 34 -4.03 9.23 -35.94
N ALA A 35 -5.19 8.77 -35.52
CA ALA A 35 -5.51 8.52 -34.10
C ALA A 35 -5.56 7.02 -33.87
N ALA A 36 -4.80 6.53 -32.89
CA ALA A 36 -4.95 5.19 -32.32
C ALA A 36 -5.76 5.30 -31.05
N VAL A 37 -6.86 4.59 -30.97
CA VAL A 37 -7.77 4.59 -29.80
C VAL A 37 -7.77 3.20 -29.16
N SER A 38 -7.54 3.17 -27.86
CA SER A 38 -7.65 2.00 -27.03
C SER A 38 -8.40 2.35 -25.74
N SER A 39 -8.46 1.46 -24.76
CA SER A 39 -9.12 1.70 -23.49
C SER A 39 -8.21 1.33 -22.30
N PHE A 40 -8.37 2.08 -21.22
CA PHE A 40 -7.79 1.76 -19.93
C PHE A 40 -8.83 2.00 -18.82
N ALA A 41 -9.13 0.95 -18.04
CA ALA A 41 -10.14 1.00 -16.97
C ALA A 41 -11.50 1.55 -17.45
N GLY A 42 -11.96 1.10 -18.62
CA GLY A 42 -13.25 1.51 -19.21
C GLY A 42 -13.27 2.91 -19.84
N LYS A 43 -12.16 3.65 -19.81
CA LYS A 43 -12.05 4.99 -20.41
C LYS A 43 -11.20 4.96 -21.66
N PRO A 44 -11.56 5.69 -22.74
CA PRO A 44 -10.77 5.74 -23.96
C PRO A 44 -9.44 6.45 -23.73
N VAL A 45 -8.38 5.91 -24.34
CA VAL A 45 -7.06 6.54 -24.41
C VAL A 45 -6.69 6.69 -25.87
N LYS A 46 -6.20 7.86 -26.24
CA LYS A 46 -5.88 8.22 -27.63
C LYS A 46 -4.41 8.59 -27.77
N GLY A 47 -3.75 8.02 -28.77
CA GLY A 47 -2.47 8.45 -29.28
C GLY A 47 -2.64 9.06 -30.69
N TYR A 48 -1.84 10.05 -31.02
CA TYR A 48 -1.94 10.76 -32.31
C TYR A 48 -0.60 10.81 -33.01
N ALA A 49 -0.64 10.68 -34.33
CA ALA A 49 0.46 10.98 -35.20
C ALA A 49 -0.02 12.01 -36.27
N ASP A 50 0.68 13.12 -36.34
CA ASP A 50 0.42 14.17 -37.32
C ASP A 50 1.48 14.10 -38.40
N LEU A 51 1.05 13.98 -39.65
CA LEU A 51 1.92 14.05 -40.80
C LEU A 51 2.04 15.49 -41.29
N HIS A 52 3.29 15.94 -41.44
CA HIS A 52 3.55 17.26 -41.98
C HIS A 52 3.15 17.29 -43.45
N PRO A 53 2.57 18.40 -43.97
CA PRO A 53 2.17 18.48 -45.37
C PRO A 53 3.31 18.28 -46.38
N MET A 54 4.56 18.50 -45.94
CA MET A 54 5.77 18.33 -46.76
C MET A 54 6.35 16.91 -46.70
N ASP A 55 5.83 16.05 -45.78
CA ASP A 55 6.31 14.69 -45.65
C ASP A 55 5.55 13.76 -46.60
N GLU A 56 6.24 12.76 -47.11
CA GLU A 56 5.60 11.69 -47.85
C GLU A 56 4.66 10.92 -46.97
N PHE A 57 3.42 10.71 -47.41
CA PHE A 57 2.40 10.05 -46.60
C PHE A 57 2.70 8.56 -46.45
N ASP A 58 3.06 8.15 -45.24
CA ASP A 58 3.22 6.77 -44.83
C ASP A 58 2.18 6.42 -43.73
N ALA A 59 1.09 5.78 -44.15
CA ALA A 59 0.00 5.40 -43.26
C ALA A 59 0.43 4.34 -42.24
N GLU A 60 1.29 3.41 -42.62
CA GLU A 60 1.77 2.34 -41.76
C GLU A 60 2.65 2.90 -40.62
N TYR A 61 3.60 3.77 -40.97
CA TYR A 61 4.41 4.48 -39.99
C TYR A 61 3.56 5.36 -39.05
N GLY A 62 2.60 6.10 -39.61
CA GLY A 62 1.69 6.94 -38.84
C GLY A 62 0.83 6.13 -37.85
N GLN A 63 0.34 4.97 -38.27
CA GLN A 63 -0.40 4.07 -37.39
C GLN A 63 0.49 3.51 -36.27
N ALA A 64 1.70 3.06 -36.58
CA ALA A 64 2.66 2.56 -35.61
C ALA A 64 3.03 3.63 -34.58
N LEU A 65 3.27 4.87 -35.01
CA LEU A 65 3.60 5.99 -34.13
C LEU A 65 2.41 6.36 -33.23
N ALA A 66 1.19 6.43 -33.77
CA ALA A 66 -0.02 6.70 -32.99
C ALA A 66 -0.28 5.61 -31.95
N ALA A 67 -0.09 4.34 -32.34
CA ALA A 67 -0.21 3.19 -31.42
C ALA A 67 0.83 3.24 -30.31
N ALA A 68 2.10 3.52 -30.62
CA ALA A 68 3.16 3.65 -29.63
C ALA A 68 2.87 4.77 -28.62
N ARG A 69 2.41 5.94 -29.07
CA ARG A 69 2.01 7.05 -28.19
C ARG A 69 0.79 6.71 -27.33
N CYS A 70 -0.15 5.95 -27.86
CA CYS A 70 -1.30 5.45 -27.08
C CYS A 70 -0.84 4.43 -26.01
N ALA A 71 0.05 3.50 -26.38
CA ALA A 71 0.63 2.53 -25.46
C ALA A 71 1.39 3.19 -24.31
N GLU A 72 2.19 4.21 -24.61
CA GLU A 72 2.92 5.00 -23.61
C GLU A 72 1.96 5.64 -22.59
N LYS A 73 0.89 6.28 -23.07
CA LYS A 73 -0.13 6.86 -22.18
C LYS A 73 -0.82 5.82 -21.30
N ILE A 74 -1.11 4.64 -21.83
CA ILE A 74 -1.69 3.53 -21.07
C ILE A 74 -0.68 3.03 -20.03
N ALA A 75 0.59 2.88 -20.41
CA ALA A 75 1.66 2.46 -19.49
C ALA A 75 1.85 3.47 -18.35
N ALA A 76 1.85 4.77 -18.66
CA ALA A 76 1.94 5.84 -17.66
C ALA A 76 0.77 5.79 -16.65
N LYS A 77 -0.46 5.56 -17.14
CA LYS A 77 -1.65 5.40 -16.29
C LYS A 77 -1.55 4.16 -15.39
N ARG A 78 -1.05 3.04 -15.92
CA ARG A 78 -0.80 1.80 -15.14
C ARG A 78 0.25 2.03 -14.07
N CYS A 79 1.33 2.70 -14.41
CA CYS A 79 2.42 3.05 -13.49
C CYS A 79 1.90 3.91 -12.34
N LYS A 80 1.17 4.99 -12.64
CA LYS A 80 0.55 5.85 -11.62
C LYS A 80 -0.38 5.07 -10.70
N ARG A 81 -1.22 4.17 -11.24
CA ARG A 81 -2.10 3.31 -10.45
C ARG A 81 -1.30 2.37 -9.53
N ALA A 82 -0.18 1.82 -10.02
CA ALA A 82 0.68 0.96 -9.23
C ALA A 82 1.33 1.72 -8.06
N TYR A 83 1.84 2.93 -8.30
CA TYR A 83 2.37 3.79 -7.24
C TYR A 83 1.34 4.11 -6.17
N ASN A 84 0.13 4.53 -6.58
CA ASN A 84 -0.94 4.80 -5.62
C ASN A 84 -1.25 3.58 -4.73
N LYS A 85 -1.29 2.37 -5.33
CA LYS A 85 -1.52 1.13 -4.56
C LYS A 85 -0.38 0.80 -3.59
N VAL A 86 0.85 1.10 -3.95
CA VAL A 86 2.00 0.94 -3.04
C VAL A 86 1.89 1.93 -1.89
N ASP A 87 1.53 3.19 -2.18
CA ASP A 87 1.38 4.21 -1.14
C ASP A 87 0.21 3.91 -0.18
N GLU A 88 -0.92 3.43 -0.72
CA GLU A 88 -2.04 2.93 0.10
C GLU A 88 -1.60 1.78 1.02
N ALA A 89 -0.85 0.81 0.49
CA ALA A 89 -0.36 -0.31 1.28
C ALA A 89 0.64 0.13 2.37
N LYS A 90 1.52 1.07 2.08
CA LYS A 90 2.42 1.67 3.06
C LYS A 90 1.66 2.39 4.18
N ALA A 91 0.62 3.15 3.83
CA ALA A 91 -0.21 3.85 4.81
C ALA A 91 -0.92 2.85 5.75
N GLN A 92 -1.46 1.76 5.20
CA GLN A 92 -2.09 0.70 5.99
C GLN A 92 -1.07 0.01 6.91
N PHE A 93 0.13 -0.28 6.42
CA PHE A 93 1.20 -0.87 7.21
C PHE A 93 1.59 0.05 8.38
N ASN A 94 1.80 1.33 8.13
CA ASN A 94 2.16 2.29 9.16
C ASN A 94 1.05 2.43 10.23
N ALA A 95 -0.22 2.43 9.81
CA ALA A 95 -1.35 2.46 10.73
C ALA A 95 -1.39 1.20 11.61
N ALA A 96 -1.14 0.02 11.04
CA ALA A 96 -1.06 -1.22 11.79
C ALA A 96 0.12 -1.25 12.78
N MET A 97 1.28 -0.74 12.37
CA MET A 97 2.46 -0.60 13.25
C MET A 97 2.18 0.33 14.43
N ASN A 98 1.55 1.48 14.19
CA ASN A 98 1.18 2.42 15.26
C ASN A 98 0.17 1.80 16.23
N TYR A 99 -0.78 1.02 15.72
CA TYR A 99 -1.73 0.30 16.55
C TYR A 99 -1.03 -0.76 17.41
N LEU A 100 -0.14 -1.54 16.83
CA LEU A 100 0.66 -2.53 17.55
C LEU A 100 1.46 -1.89 18.68
N GLN A 101 2.13 -0.79 18.41
CA GLN A 101 2.90 -0.06 19.43
C GLN A 101 2.02 0.36 20.60
N LYS A 102 0.84 0.92 20.36
CA LYS A 102 -0.12 1.28 21.41
C LYS A 102 -0.58 0.08 22.24
N MET A 103 -0.78 -1.07 21.59
CA MET A 103 -1.17 -2.29 22.30
C MET A 103 -0.05 -2.85 23.17
N MET A 104 1.21 -2.75 22.72
CA MET A 104 2.37 -3.13 23.51
C MET A 104 2.55 -2.21 24.74
N GLU A 105 2.33 -0.91 24.58
CA GLU A 105 2.33 0.05 25.71
C GLU A 105 1.21 -0.30 26.71
N TYR A 106 0.01 -0.57 26.22
CA TYR A 106 -1.11 -1.00 27.08
C TYR A 106 -0.82 -2.32 27.81
N GLU A 107 -0.22 -3.30 27.11
CA GLU A 107 0.19 -4.58 27.72
C GLU A 107 1.18 -4.34 28.87
N ALA A 108 2.22 -3.53 28.64
CA ALA A 108 3.22 -3.21 29.65
C ALA A 108 2.61 -2.52 30.89
N ASP A 109 1.71 -1.55 30.66
CA ASP A 109 1.01 -0.85 31.74
C ASP A 109 0.10 -1.80 32.53
N ALA A 110 -0.62 -2.68 31.84
CA ALA A 110 -1.50 -3.67 32.48
C ALA A 110 -0.70 -4.68 33.32
N GLU A 111 0.45 -5.15 32.82
CA GLU A 111 1.35 -6.04 33.54
C GLU A 111 1.93 -5.37 34.77
N ALA A 112 2.38 -4.11 34.65
CA ALA A 112 2.88 -3.35 35.80
C ALA A 112 1.81 -3.18 36.89
N ASN A 113 0.58 -2.81 36.51
CA ASN A 113 -0.54 -2.67 37.44
C ASN A 113 -0.91 -4.01 38.09
N TYR A 114 -0.89 -5.11 37.35
CA TYR A 114 -1.12 -6.43 37.89
C TYR A 114 -0.07 -6.80 38.93
N ASN A 115 1.20 -6.54 38.68
CA ASN A 115 2.28 -6.83 39.64
C ASN A 115 2.16 -6.00 40.92
N ILE A 116 1.80 -4.72 40.82
CA ILE A 116 1.55 -3.85 41.97
C ILE A 116 0.39 -4.40 42.81
N ALA A 117 -0.75 -4.68 42.17
CA ALA A 117 -1.93 -5.21 42.87
C ALA A 117 -1.65 -6.57 43.51
N SER A 118 -0.87 -7.43 42.85
CA SER A 118 -0.47 -8.73 43.40
C SER A 118 0.42 -8.59 44.65
N TYR A 119 1.34 -7.62 44.60
CA TYR A 119 2.20 -7.31 45.73
C TYR A 119 1.39 -6.77 46.94
N GLU A 120 0.51 -5.78 46.68
CA GLU A 120 -0.38 -5.23 47.72
C GLU A 120 -1.27 -6.31 48.36
N LEU A 121 -1.81 -7.24 47.54
CA LEU A 121 -2.58 -8.36 48.05
C LEU A 121 -1.74 -9.27 48.96
N ALA A 122 -0.52 -9.58 48.55
CA ALA A 122 0.40 -10.39 49.32
C ALA A 122 0.74 -9.73 50.69
N GLU A 123 0.97 -8.42 50.69
CA GLU A 123 1.20 -7.68 51.96
C GLU A 123 -0.01 -7.74 52.90
N ILE A 124 -1.23 -7.52 52.38
CA ILE A 124 -2.47 -7.58 53.16
C ILE A 124 -2.66 -8.99 53.76
N LEU A 125 -2.41 -10.02 52.96
CA LEU A 125 -2.53 -11.41 53.43
C LEU A 125 -1.49 -11.73 54.51
N ALA A 126 -0.24 -11.31 54.33
CA ALA A 126 0.82 -11.49 55.34
C ALA A 126 0.47 -10.80 56.66
N PHE A 127 -0.04 -9.56 56.60
CA PHE A 127 -0.45 -8.82 57.79
C PHE A 127 -1.63 -9.48 58.52
N LYS A 128 -2.55 -10.09 57.81
CA LYS A 128 -3.70 -10.78 58.41
C LYS A 128 -3.33 -12.08 59.11
N TYR A 129 -2.31 -12.78 58.60
CA TYR A 129 -1.88 -14.06 59.16
C TYR A 129 -0.84 -13.93 60.27
N CYS A 130 -0.13 -12.83 60.35
CA CYS A 130 0.86 -12.59 61.38
C CYS A 130 0.63 -11.24 62.04
N GLY A 131 -0.31 -11.17 62.98
CA GLY A 131 -0.47 -10.07 63.95
C GLY A 131 0.58 -10.11 65.03
N CYS A 132 1.68 -10.79 64.82
CA CYS A 132 2.75 -10.98 65.81
C CYS A 132 3.86 -9.97 65.49
N ASP A 133 4.22 -9.15 66.53
CA ASP A 133 5.46 -8.35 66.46
C ASP A 133 6.68 -9.29 66.40
N GLU A 134 7.85 -8.74 66.07
CA GLU A 134 9.12 -9.47 65.93
C GLU A 134 9.53 -10.38 67.08
N ASN A 135 8.75 -10.40 68.15
CA ASN A 135 8.93 -11.23 69.34
C ASN A 135 7.87 -12.36 69.51
N CYS A 136 7.51 -12.98 68.37
CA CYS A 136 6.63 -14.14 68.43
C CYS A 136 7.34 -15.29 69.17
N GLY A 137 7.08 -15.44 70.46
CA GLY A 137 7.59 -16.54 71.25
C GLY A 137 6.83 -17.84 70.97
N ASP A 138 7.34 -18.97 71.50
CA ASP A 138 6.81 -20.34 71.35
C ASP A 138 5.35 -20.54 71.79
N ASP A 139 4.77 -19.54 72.44
CA ASP A 139 3.37 -19.54 72.92
C ASP A 139 2.39 -18.83 71.93
N CYS A 140 2.84 -18.40 70.78
CA CYS A 140 1.99 -17.72 69.80
C CYS A 140 1.03 -18.71 69.17
N LYS A 141 -0.27 -18.49 69.32
CA LYS A 141 -1.34 -19.28 68.65
C LYS A 141 -1.57 -18.94 67.22
N CYS A 142 -0.66 -18.22 66.57
CA CYS A 142 -0.72 -17.97 65.13
C CYS A 142 -0.14 -19.19 64.38
N HIS A 143 -0.83 -19.70 63.42
CA HIS A 143 -0.32 -20.79 62.49
C HIS A 143 0.72 -20.32 61.55
N CYS A 144 1.61 -19.39 61.91
CA CYS A 144 2.64 -18.89 61.00
C CYS A 144 3.92 -19.75 60.96
N HIS A 145 3.93 -20.86 61.67
CA HIS A 145 5.07 -21.78 61.81
C HIS A 145 4.77 -23.22 61.35
N ASP A 146 3.61 -23.46 60.68
CA ASP A 146 3.31 -24.75 60.04
C ASP A 146 3.79 -24.83 58.60
#